data_8aa51bcc702e73af4d726c1e02273753
#
_entry.id   8aa51bcc702e73af4d726c1e02273753
#
_cell.length_a   1.000
_cell.length_b   1.000
_cell.length_c   1.000
_cell.angle_alpha   90.00
_cell.angle_beta   90.00
_cell.angle_gamma   90.00
#
_symmetry.space_group_name_H-M   'P 1'
#
loop_
_entity.id
_entity.type
_entity.pdbx_description
1 polymer ?
#
loop_
_entity_poly.entity_id
_entity_poly.type
_entity_poly.pdbx_seq_one_letter_code
_entity_poly.pdbx_strand_id
1 'polypeptide(L)'
;PNGFVRLGYRFLNVPIAMTESRPKSFLGPGKVVLLLLLGLLVYGITLIVLVPAGWLWQQASAQVQLPEQVRVQQVSGRLWDGAAGVVVAGFPARLKWQFGWPSLSGVTLPLQFSVSSSQSRVEGVARAGWQGNFEVSANGLIAVAEFEQLIRQSGGAMIEGTVSVDRFEMSWADGRLKSADGLGRWDGGRVTWPMGNQVGQAVFPPMQADLDTVDGGVSLVVAEQGASGPAADASILWDGMMELRVYKRMVDLAQQPWPDSARPGDVVFRVRQPLLPGGL
;
A
#
# COMPACT_ATOMS: atom_id res chain seq x y z
N PRO A 1 27.57 6.62 -119.80
CA PRO A 1 28.34 6.34 -118.63
C PRO A 1 27.89 7.16 -117.47
N ASN A 2 27.42 6.81 -116.49
CA ASN A 2 27.37 7.22 -115.14
C ASN A 2 26.16 6.62 -114.47
N GLY A 3 26.34 5.43 -113.90
CA GLY A 3 25.39 4.79 -113.08
C GLY A 3 25.51 5.32 -111.60
N PHE A 4 24.42 5.88 -111.06
CA PHE A 4 24.33 6.22 -109.68
C PHE A 4 23.52 5.10 -108.99
N VAL A 5 24.22 4.34 -108.20
CA VAL A 5 23.59 3.35 -107.26
C VAL A 5 23.07 4.12 -106.07
N ARG A 6 21.74 4.16 -105.89
CA ARG A 6 21.09 4.62 -104.67
C ARG A 6 21.00 3.46 -103.67
N LEU A 7 21.80 3.52 -102.58
CA LEU A 7 21.66 2.67 -101.41
C LEU A 7 20.47 3.19 -100.55
N GLY A 8 19.40 2.42 -100.55
CA GLY A 8 18.26 2.68 -99.72
C GLY A 8 18.50 2.15 -98.27
N TYR A 9 18.69 3.07 -97.33
CA TYR A 9 18.69 2.68 -95.93
C TYR A 9 17.26 2.47 -95.46
N ARG A 10 16.93 1.22 -95.10
CA ARG A 10 15.70 0.84 -94.42
C ARG A 10 15.92 1.11 -92.95
N PHE A 11 15.34 2.20 -92.43
CA PHE A 11 15.24 2.38 -90.97
C PHE A 11 14.26 1.36 -90.39
N LEU A 12 14.81 0.41 -89.65
CA LEU A 12 14.04 -0.47 -88.80
C LEU A 12 13.57 0.36 -87.63
N ASN A 13 12.28 0.77 -87.64
CA ASN A 13 11.61 1.30 -86.46
C ASN A 13 11.40 0.18 -85.50
N VAL A 14 12.26 0.01 -84.47
CA VAL A 14 12.04 -0.87 -83.34
C VAL A 14 11.19 -0.05 -82.32
N PRO A 15 9.98 -0.41 -82.05
CA PRO A 15 9.21 0.21 -80.94
C PRO A 15 9.86 -0.16 -79.63
N ILE A 16 10.53 0.79 -78.94
CA ILE A 16 10.94 0.64 -77.57
C ILE A 16 9.65 0.70 -76.73
N ALA A 17 9.11 -0.48 -76.41
CA ALA A 17 8.06 -0.60 -75.42
C ALA A 17 8.68 -0.20 -74.11
N MET A 18 8.51 1.02 -73.67
CA MET A 18 8.74 1.45 -72.27
C MET A 18 7.67 0.75 -71.44
N THR A 19 8.05 -0.38 -70.84
CA THR A 19 7.26 -0.99 -69.77
C THR A 19 7.36 -0.09 -68.55
N GLU A 20 6.43 0.83 -68.37
CA GLU A 20 6.24 1.56 -67.11
C GLU A 20 5.84 0.53 -66.08
N SER A 21 6.84 -0.01 -65.37
CA SER A 21 6.60 -0.73 -64.14
C SER A 21 6.10 0.28 -63.09
N ARG A 22 4.77 0.42 -62.98
CA ARG A 22 4.15 1.13 -61.85
C ARG A 22 4.70 0.53 -60.58
N PRO A 23 5.40 1.28 -59.70
CA PRO A 23 5.85 0.76 -58.42
C PRO A 23 4.60 0.31 -57.67
N LYS A 24 4.49 -0.99 -57.42
CA LYS A 24 3.44 -1.53 -56.53
C LYS A 24 3.61 -0.80 -55.21
N SER A 25 2.63 0.03 -54.83
CA SER A 25 2.67 0.70 -53.55
C SER A 25 2.79 -0.36 -52.48
N PHE A 26 3.93 -0.36 -51.79
CA PHE A 26 4.27 -1.34 -50.74
C PHE A 26 3.28 -1.28 -49.58
N LEU A 27 2.57 -0.15 -49.45
CA LEU A 27 1.58 0.15 -48.44
C LEU A 27 0.19 0.33 -49.09
N GLY A 28 -0.63 -0.73 -49.06
CA GLY A 28 -2.05 -0.56 -49.37
C GLY A 28 -2.73 0.33 -48.29
N PRO A 29 -3.83 1.02 -48.63
CA PRO A 29 -4.50 1.93 -47.68
C PRO A 29 -4.87 1.28 -46.33
N GLY A 30 -5.23 0.01 -46.35
CA GLY A 30 -5.49 -0.73 -45.10
C GLY A 30 -4.25 -0.93 -44.20
N LYS A 31 -3.06 -1.11 -44.79
CA LYS A 31 -1.81 -1.23 -44.04
C LYS A 31 -1.39 0.12 -43.44
N VAL A 32 -1.64 1.24 -44.14
CA VAL A 32 -1.38 2.58 -43.61
C VAL A 32 -2.26 2.88 -42.42
N VAL A 33 -3.55 2.55 -42.49
CA VAL A 33 -4.50 2.70 -41.35
C VAL A 33 -4.07 1.83 -40.15
N LEU A 34 -3.68 0.57 -40.43
CA LEU A 34 -3.20 -0.33 -39.37
C LEU A 34 -1.94 0.22 -38.68
N LEU A 35 -0.97 0.74 -39.44
CA LEU A 35 0.25 1.34 -38.89
C LEU A 35 -0.04 2.61 -38.09
N LEU A 36 -0.99 3.45 -38.53
CA LEU A 36 -1.43 4.62 -37.77
C LEU A 36 -2.10 4.24 -36.46
N LEU A 37 -2.97 3.24 -36.46
CA LEU A 37 -3.59 2.72 -35.24
C LEU A 37 -2.56 2.12 -34.29
N LEU A 38 -1.61 1.34 -34.81
CA LEU A 38 -0.51 0.79 -34.01
C LEU A 38 0.37 1.92 -33.45
N GLY A 39 0.70 2.93 -34.24
CA GLY A 39 1.44 4.09 -33.79
C GLY A 39 0.72 4.88 -32.70
N LEU A 40 -0.59 5.08 -32.85
CA LEU A 40 -1.43 5.72 -31.84
C LEU A 40 -1.51 4.89 -30.54
N LEU A 41 -1.63 3.56 -30.68
CA LEU A 41 -1.60 2.64 -29.55
C LEU A 41 -0.28 2.72 -28.78
N VAL A 42 0.85 2.61 -29.50
CA VAL A 42 2.19 2.70 -28.91
C VAL A 42 2.40 4.07 -28.25
N TYR A 43 1.97 5.15 -28.91
CA TYR A 43 2.04 6.50 -28.36
C TYR A 43 1.21 6.62 -27.07
N GLY A 44 -0.03 6.10 -27.06
CA GLY A 44 -0.89 6.09 -25.89
C GLY A 44 -0.28 5.31 -24.72
N ILE A 45 0.27 4.12 -24.98
CA ILE A 45 0.98 3.33 -23.97
C ILE A 45 2.19 4.09 -23.43
N THR A 46 2.98 4.70 -24.31
CA THR A 46 4.16 5.48 -23.92
C THR A 46 3.78 6.67 -23.04
N LEU A 47 2.71 7.38 -23.37
CA LEU A 47 2.19 8.45 -22.52
C LEU A 47 1.82 7.93 -21.13
N ILE A 48 1.08 6.83 -21.04
CA ILE A 48 0.68 6.25 -19.75
C ILE A 48 1.91 5.84 -18.93
N VAL A 49 2.90 5.23 -19.56
CA VAL A 49 4.14 4.79 -18.89
C VAL A 49 4.99 5.96 -18.39
N LEU A 50 4.98 7.07 -19.09
CA LEU A 50 5.81 8.23 -18.76
C LEU A 50 5.09 9.29 -17.91
N VAL A 51 3.82 9.08 -17.55
CA VAL A 51 3.05 10.06 -16.76
C VAL A 51 3.76 10.37 -15.44
N PRO A 52 4.12 11.65 -15.18
CA PRO A 52 4.73 12.04 -13.91
C PRO A 52 3.71 11.93 -12.77
N ALA A 53 4.09 11.24 -11.70
CA ALA A 53 3.22 11.07 -10.53
C ALA A 53 2.81 12.41 -9.90
N GLY A 54 3.72 13.39 -9.88
CA GLY A 54 3.44 14.72 -9.34
C GLY A 54 2.35 15.48 -10.13
N TRP A 55 2.33 15.35 -11.45
CA TRP A 55 1.27 15.95 -12.27
C TRP A 55 -0.10 15.31 -11.98
N LEU A 56 -0.15 13.98 -11.91
CA LEU A 56 -1.38 13.27 -11.54
C LEU A 56 -1.86 13.66 -10.15
N TRP A 57 -0.94 13.79 -9.20
CA TRP A 57 -1.28 14.22 -7.85
C TRP A 57 -1.91 15.61 -7.84
N GLN A 58 -1.36 16.57 -8.59
CA GLN A 58 -1.93 17.91 -8.71
C GLN A 58 -3.38 17.90 -9.23
N GLN A 59 -3.69 17.03 -10.19
CA GLN A 59 -5.05 16.89 -10.69
C GLN A 59 -5.98 16.16 -9.71
N ALA A 60 -5.47 15.11 -9.06
CA ALA A 60 -6.25 14.29 -8.13
C ALA A 60 -6.45 14.96 -6.78
N SER A 61 -5.50 15.76 -6.32
CA SER A 61 -5.54 16.37 -4.97
C SER A 61 -6.76 17.26 -4.72
N ALA A 62 -7.35 17.84 -5.77
CA ALA A 62 -8.57 18.62 -5.68
C ALA A 62 -9.84 17.76 -5.46
N GLN A 63 -9.78 16.46 -5.77
CA GLN A 63 -10.91 15.53 -5.69
C GLN A 63 -10.77 14.52 -4.55
N VAL A 64 -9.54 14.30 -4.07
CA VAL A 64 -9.26 13.36 -2.98
C VAL A 64 -9.33 14.09 -1.65
N GLN A 65 -10.35 13.78 -0.86
CA GLN A 65 -10.46 14.26 0.52
C GLN A 65 -9.58 13.38 1.40
N LEU A 66 -8.38 13.86 1.71
CA LEU A 66 -7.52 13.22 2.72
C LEU A 66 -8.00 13.59 4.12
N PRO A 67 -7.87 12.68 5.11
CA PRO A 67 -8.04 13.03 6.51
C PRO A 67 -7.16 14.24 6.87
N GLU A 68 -7.64 15.13 7.74
CA GLU A 68 -6.91 16.36 8.15
C GLU A 68 -5.51 16.10 8.69
N GLN A 69 -5.30 14.89 9.23
CA GLN A 69 -4.04 14.44 9.78
C GLN A 69 -3.01 14.05 8.71
N VAL A 70 -3.43 13.88 7.44
CA VAL A 70 -2.55 13.44 6.35
C VAL A 70 -2.31 14.57 5.37
N ARG A 71 -1.06 14.97 5.20
CA ARG A 71 -0.65 15.99 4.22
C ARG A 71 0.41 15.41 3.29
N VAL A 72 0.14 15.45 1.99
CA VAL A 72 1.14 15.10 0.98
C VAL A 72 1.91 16.35 0.61
N GLN A 73 3.22 16.35 0.82
CA GLN A 73 4.09 17.51 0.59
C GLN A 73 4.68 17.51 -0.82
N GLN A 74 5.27 16.41 -1.22
CA GLN A 74 5.99 16.31 -2.48
C GLN A 74 5.78 14.93 -3.09
N VAL A 75 5.42 14.90 -4.36
CA VAL A 75 5.30 13.66 -5.15
C VAL A 75 6.30 13.72 -6.29
N SER A 76 7.09 12.67 -6.45
CA SER A 76 8.16 12.57 -7.45
C SER A 76 8.16 11.19 -8.11
N GLY A 77 8.81 11.07 -9.26
CA GLY A 77 8.84 9.84 -10.04
C GLY A 77 7.66 9.71 -11.00
N ARG A 78 7.35 8.49 -11.39
CA ARG A 78 6.27 8.15 -12.34
C ARG A 78 5.11 7.49 -11.61
N LEU A 79 4.00 7.32 -12.31
CA LEU A 79 2.86 6.59 -11.79
C LEU A 79 3.25 5.18 -11.28
N TRP A 80 4.10 4.48 -12.04
CA TRP A 80 4.49 3.09 -11.80
C TRP A 80 5.62 2.92 -10.79
N ASP A 81 6.47 3.94 -10.64
CA ASP A 81 7.56 3.98 -9.67
C ASP A 81 7.76 5.41 -9.18
N GLY A 82 7.56 5.64 -7.90
CA GLY A 82 7.63 6.98 -7.36
C GLY A 82 7.87 7.04 -5.87
N ALA A 83 7.93 8.26 -5.39
CA ALA A 83 8.03 8.56 -3.97
C ALA A 83 7.20 9.80 -3.63
N ALA A 84 6.63 9.78 -2.43
CA ALA A 84 5.94 10.93 -1.86
C ALA A 84 6.46 11.23 -0.46
N GLY A 85 6.68 12.50 -0.18
CA GLY A 85 6.80 12.99 1.19
C GLY A 85 5.40 13.18 1.76
N VAL A 86 5.11 12.54 2.87
CA VAL A 86 3.83 12.66 3.57
C VAL A 86 4.05 13.08 5.01
N VAL A 87 3.13 13.84 5.57
CA VAL A 87 3.10 14.13 7.00
C VAL A 87 1.81 13.53 7.54
N VAL A 88 1.94 12.61 8.49
CA VAL A 88 0.81 11.96 9.13
C VAL A 88 0.79 12.37 10.60
N ALA A 89 -0.27 13.03 11.04
CA ALA A 89 -0.40 13.53 12.40
C ALA A 89 0.82 14.36 12.89
N GLY A 90 1.45 15.12 11.98
CA GLY A 90 2.64 15.91 12.28
C GLY A 90 3.99 15.22 12.05
N PHE A 91 4.00 13.91 11.76
CA PHE A 91 5.23 13.13 11.54
C PHE A 91 5.59 13.03 10.07
N PRO A 92 6.79 13.47 9.66
CA PRO A 92 7.26 13.33 8.31
C PRO A 92 7.62 11.88 8.02
N ALA A 93 7.07 11.35 6.95
CA ALA A 93 7.37 10.02 6.41
C ALA A 93 7.60 10.09 4.91
N ARG A 94 8.33 9.14 4.39
CA ARG A 94 8.53 8.95 2.96
C ARG A 94 7.86 7.66 2.53
N LEU A 95 6.89 7.78 1.66
CA LEU A 95 6.28 6.66 0.95
C LEU A 95 7.01 6.47 -0.37
N LYS A 96 7.44 5.26 -0.67
CA LYS A 96 7.90 4.84 -1.98
C LYS A 96 6.97 3.76 -2.49
N TRP A 97 6.75 3.73 -3.80
CA TRP A 97 5.95 2.68 -4.43
C TRP A 97 6.55 2.25 -5.76
N GLN A 98 6.30 1.00 -6.09
CA GLN A 98 6.67 0.40 -7.35
C GLN A 98 5.61 -0.63 -7.75
N PHE A 99 4.97 -0.42 -8.90
CA PHE A 99 4.07 -1.41 -9.48
C PHE A 99 4.88 -2.51 -10.15
N GLY A 100 4.53 -3.75 -9.86
CA GLY A 100 5.06 -4.90 -10.58
C GLY A 100 4.29 -5.18 -11.88
N TRP A 101 4.74 -6.16 -12.63
CA TRP A 101 4.04 -6.61 -13.83
C TRP A 101 2.71 -7.27 -13.46
N PRO A 102 1.63 -6.98 -14.19
CA PRO A 102 0.35 -7.63 -13.98
C PRO A 102 0.47 -9.15 -14.13
N SER A 103 -0.09 -9.89 -13.20
CA SER A 103 -0.20 -11.34 -13.33
C SER A 103 -1.38 -11.68 -14.22
N LEU A 104 -1.11 -12.34 -15.35
CA LEU A 104 -2.16 -12.76 -16.28
C LEU A 104 -2.99 -13.93 -15.73
N SER A 105 -2.44 -14.73 -14.82
CA SER A 105 -3.12 -15.90 -14.23
C SER A 105 -4.17 -15.53 -13.18
N GLY A 106 -4.06 -14.33 -12.55
CA GLY A 106 -4.98 -13.88 -11.50
C GLY A 106 -5.55 -12.48 -11.74
N VAL A 107 -5.20 -11.82 -12.85
CA VAL A 107 -5.59 -10.42 -13.15
C VAL A 107 -5.33 -9.52 -11.93
N THR A 108 -4.16 -9.66 -11.30
CA THR A 108 -3.76 -8.88 -10.14
C THR A 108 -2.63 -7.93 -10.49
N LEU A 109 -2.68 -6.72 -9.94
CA LEU A 109 -1.64 -5.72 -10.06
C LEU A 109 -0.92 -5.59 -8.71
N PRO A 110 0.33 -6.11 -8.59
CA PRO A 110 1.09 -5.99 -7.35
C PRO A 110 1.72 -4.59 -7.25
N LEU A 111 1.58 -3.97 -6.10
CA LEU A 111 2.18 -2.72 -5.70
C LEU A 111 3.11 -2.97 -4.52
N GLN A 112 4.40 -2.90 -4.72
CA GLN A 112 5.36 -2.86 -3.63
C GLN A 112 5.38 -1.45 -3.03
N PHE A 113 5.36 -1.36 -1.72
CA PHE A 113 5.46 -0.07 -1.02
C PHE A 113 6.45 -0.16 0.13
N SER A 114 7.05 0.99 0.45
CA SER A 114 7.89 1.16 1.62
C SER A 114 7.59 2.52 2.23
N VAL A 115 7.22 2.51 3.51
CA VAL A 115 7.03 3.72 4.32
C VAL A 115 8.19 3.81 5.29
N SER A 116 8.89 4.91 5.28
CA SER A 116 10.01 5.15 6.20
C SER A 116 9.92 6.55 6.81
N SER A 117 10.21 6.63 8.09
CA SER A 117 10.42 7.87 8.84
C SER A 117 11.88 7.98 9.28
N SER A 118 12.19 8.72 10.34
CA SER A 118 13.56 8.83 10.85
C SER A 118 14.07 7.53 11.48
N GLN A 119 13.20 6.77 12.15
CA GLN A 119 13.59 5.56 12.90
C GLN A 119 12.68 4.35 12.59
N SER A 120 11.54 4.56 11.93
CA SER A 120 10.60 3.49 11.59
C SER A 120 10.68 3.15 10.10
N ARG A 121 10.47 1.86 9.78
CA ARG A 121 10.40 1.37 8.41
C ARG A 121 9.39 0.24 8.32
N VAL A 122 8.46 0.37 7.40
CA VAL A 122 7.48 -0.67 7.06
C VAL A 122 7.54 -0.89 5.56
N GLU A 123 7.62 -2.13 5.15
CA GLU A 123 7.64 -2.53 3.74
C GLU A 123 6.52 -3.54 3.51
N GLY A 124 5.99 -3.55 2.29
CA GLY A 124 4.89 -4.45 1.99
C GLY A 124 4.56 -4.54 0.52
N VAL A 125 3.59 -5.39 0.25
CA VAL A 125 3.01 -5.58 -1.08
C VAL A 125 1.49 -5.48 -0.95
N ALA A 126 0.90 -4.61 -1.74
CA ALA A 126 -0.54 -4.55 -1.94
C ALA A 126 -0.88 -5.19 -3.30
N ARG A 127 -1.92 -5.99 -3.36
CA ARG A 127 -2.42 -6.62 -4.59
C ARG A 127 -3.86 -6.20 -4.79
N ALA A 128 -4.11 -5.50 -5.88
CA ALA A 128 -5.46 -5.20 -6.32
C ALA A 128 -5.88 -6.26 -7.36
N GLY A 129 -6.95 -6.99 -7.08
CA GLY A 129 -7.54 -7.96 -7.98
C GLY A 129 -8.74 -7.40 -8.73
N TRP A 130 -9.26 -8.18 -9.66
CA TRP A 130 -10.51 -7.90 -10.34
C TRP A 130 -11.67 -7.96 -9.33
N GLN A 131 -12.74 -7.20 -9.53
CA GLN A 131 -13.93 -7.15 -8.67
C GLN A 131 -13.73 -6.45 -7.31
N GLY A 132 -12.69 -5.62 -7.15
CA GLY A 132 -12.48 -4.88 -5.91
C GLY A 132 -11.87 -5.70 -4.77
N ASN A 133 -11.32 -6.86 -5.06
CA ASN A 133 -10.52 -7.61 -4.11
C ASN A 133 -9.19 -6.89 -3.87
N PHE A 134 -8.80 -6.78 -2.62
CA PHE A 134 -7.57 -6.11 -2.22
C PHE A 134 -6.88 -6.92 -1.11
N GLU A 135 -5.60 -7.16 -1.28
CA GLU A 135 -4.77 -7.86 -0.30
C GLU A 135 -3.56 -6.99 0.03
N VAL A 136 -3.19 -6.93 1.30
CA VAL A 136 -1.98 -6.27 1.78
C VAL A 136 -1.19 -7.24 2.61
N SER A 137 0.10 -7.31 2.36
CA SER A 137 1.06 -7.94 3.26
C SER A 137 2.16 -6.93 3.61
N ALA A 138 2.53 -6.85 4.88
CA ALA A 138 3.54 -5.91 5.36
C ALA A 138 4.34 -6.48 6.51
N ASN A 139 5.56 -5.98 6.65
CA ASN A 139 6.43 -6.22 7.81
C ASN A 139 7.31 -4.99 8.04
N GLY A 140 7.89 -4.88 9.23
CA GLY A 140 8.74 -3.72 9.50
C GLY A 140 9.06 -3.50 10.97
N LEU A 141 9.67 -2.36 11.21
CA LEU A 141 10.06 -1.89 12.53
C LEU A 141 9.45 -0.51 12.79
N ILE A 142 8.86 -0.32 13.94
CA ILE A 142 8.22 0.92 14.36
C ILE A 142 8.87 1.39 15.66
N ALA A 143 9.60 2.49 15.60
CA ALA A 143 10.15 3.14 16.79
C ALA A 143 9.05 3.96 17.48
N VAL A 144 8.60 3.51 18.64
CA VAL A 144 7.45 4.11 19.32
C VAL A 144 7.71 5.55 19.74
N ALA A 145 8.97 5.88 20.02
CA ALA A 145 9.38 7.25 20.36
C ALA A 145 8.98 8.31 19.32
N GLU A 146 8.89 7.91 18.04
CA GLU A 146 8.44 8.82 16.98
C GLU A 146 6.98 9.25 17.16
N PHE A 147 6.16 8.45 17.81
CA PHE A 147 4.72 8.67 18.00
C PHE A 147 4.38 9.24 19.39
N GLU A 148 5.39 9.56 20.21
CA GLU A 148 5.20 10.01 21.59
C GLU A 148 4.18 11.16 21.71
N GLN A 149 4.28 12.16 20.86
CA GLN A 149 3.37 13.33 20.91
C GLN A 149 1.91 12.91 20.64
N LEU A 150 1.68 12.03 19.66
CA LEU A 150 0.35 11.52 19.32
C LEU A 150 -0.22 10.68 20.46
N ILE A 151 0.60 9.77 21.01
CA ILE A 151 0.21 8.87 22.12
C ILE A 151 -0.15 9.70 23.36
N ARG A 152 0.64 10.71 23.69
CA ARG A 152 0.36 11.62 24.82
C ARG A 152 -0.92 12.43 24.62
N GLN A 153 -1.16 12.94 23.41
CA GLN A 153 -2.39 13.68 23.10
C GLN A 153 -3.64 12.80 23.20
N SER A 154 -3.51 11.52 22.89
CA SER A 154 -4.60 10.53 23.01
C SER A 154 -4.78 10.00 24.44
N GLY A 155 -3.97 10.45 25.41
CA GLY A 155 -4.01 9.96 26.79
C GLY A 155 -3.52 8.51 26.95
N GLY A 156 -2.81 7.97 25.94
CA GLY A 156 -2.31 6.61 25.91
C GLY A 156 -1.05 6.40 26.76
N ALA A 157 -0.74 5.15 27.02
CA ALA A 157 0.51 4.73 27.65
C ALA A 157 1.64 4.78 26.63
N MET A 158 2.78 5.35 27.04
CA MET A 158 3.99 5.42 26.25
C MET A 158 4.87 4.21 26.53
N ILE A 159 5.20 3.45 25.49
CA ILE A 159 6.18 2.35 25.57
C ILE A 159 7.51 2.82 24.98
N GLU A 160 8.62 2.46 25.65
CA GLU A 160 9.96 2.69 25.11
C GLU A 160 10.35 1.57 24.14
N GLY A 161 11.21 1.89 23.17
CA GLY A 161 11.81 0.93 22.26
C GLY A 161 11.11 0.82 20.92
N THR A 162 11.30 -0.33 20.30
CA THR A 162 10.86 -0.62 18.94
C THR A 162 9.88 -1.80 18.93
N VAL A 163 8.82 -1.67 18.16
CA VAL A 163 7.90 -2.77 17.85
C VAL A 163 8.27 -3.34 16.50
N SER A 164 8.55 -4.64 16.42
CA SER A 164 8.68 -5.36 15.16
C SER A 164 7.31 -5.86 14.72
N VAL A 165 6.96 -5.59 13.48
CA VAL A 165 5.84 -6.21 12.78
C VAL A 165 6.43 -7.32 11.93
N ASP A 166 6.38 -8.56 12.39
CA ASP A 166 7.01 -9.68 11.71
C ASP A 166 6.20 -10.12 10.49
N ARG A 167 4.88 -10.07 10.64
CA ARG A 167 3.91 -10.37 9.59
C ARG A 167 2.64 -9.56 9.84
N PHE A 168 2.11 -9.01 8.79
CA PHE A 168 0.78 -8.44 8.73
C PHE A 168 0.17 -8.78 7.38
N GLU A 169 -0.99 -9.40 7.37
CA GLU A 169 -1.74 -9.76 6.18
C GLU A 169 -3.19 -9.31 6.35
N MET A 170 -3.75 -8.72 5.33
CA MET A 170 -5.14 -8.27 5.33
C MET A 170 -5.75 -8.52 3.96
N SER A 171 -6.96 -9.02 3.92
CA SER A 171 -7.72 -9.17 2.69
C SER A 171 -9.08 -8.45 2.77
N TRP A 172 -9.42 -7.82 1.68
CA TRP A 172 -10.66 -7.07 1.50
C TRP A 172 -11.37 -7.57 0.24
N ALA A 173 -12.65 -7.85 0.33
CA ALA A 173 -13.47 -8.25 -0.80
C ALA A 173 -14.92 -7.80 -0.61
N ASP A 174 -15.61 -7.49 -1.70
CA ASP A 174 -17.00 -7.02 -1.72
C ASP A 174 -17.24 -5.79 -0.83
N GLY A 175 -16.24 -4.89 -0.76
CA GLY A 175 -16.31 -3.69 0.09
C GLY A 175 -16.20 -3.97 1.60
N ARG A 176 -15.75 -5.16 2.01
CA ARG A 176 -15.64 -5.54 3.43
C ARG A 176 -14.31 -6.21 3.73
N LEU A 177 -13.80 -6.00 4.93
CA LEU A 177 -12.67 -6.75 5.46
C LEU A 177 -13.08 -8.22 5.57
N LYS A 178 -12.30 -9.13 4.98
CA LYS A 178 -12.54 -10.58 5.00
C LYS A 178 -11.64 -11.27 6.02
N SER A 179 -10.38 -10.90 6.05
CA SER A 179 -9.42 -11.44 7.00
C SER A 179 -8.35 -10.42 7.36
N ALA A 180 -7.86 -10.51 8.57
CA ALA A 180 -6.63 -9.89 9.02
C ALA A 180 -5.89 -10.89 9.89
N ASP A 181 -4.60 -11.02 9.68
CA ASP A 181 -3.68 -11.89 10.40
C ASP A 181 -2.35 -11.17 10.60
N GLY A 182 -1.72 -11.35 11.75
CA GLY A 182 -0.48 -10.64 12.00
C GLY A 182 0.19 -11.06 13.29
N LEU A 183 1.50 -10.78 13.33
CA LEU A 183 2.34 -11.00 14.49
C LEU A 183 3.24 -9.79 14.68
N GLY A 184 3.13 -9.18 15.86
CA GLY A 184 4.02 -8.12 16.31
C GLY A 184 4.75 -8.51 17.58
N ARG A 185 5.95 -7.99 17.78
CA ARG A 185 6.76 -8.23 18.99
C ARG A 185 7.35 -6.93 19.48
N TRP A 186 7.46 -6.84 20.79
CA TRP A 186 8.15 -5.77 21.48
C TRP A 186 9.07 -6.40 22.54
N ASP A 187 10.34 -6.02 22.53
CA ASP A 187 11.37 -6.62 23.39
C ASP A 187 11.23 -6.27 24.88
N GLY A 188 10.15 -5.58 25.24
CA GLY A 188 9.95 -5.10 26.59
C GLY A 188 10.65 -3.76 26.83
N GLY A 189 10.49 -3.24 28.03
CA GLY A 189 11.09 -1.96 28.43
C GLY A 189 10.17 -1.17 29.34
N ARG A 190 10.47 0.11 29.48
CA ARG A 190 9.69 0.99 30.34
C ARG A 190 8.38 1.39 29.65
N VAL A 191 7.30 1.31 30.41
CA VAL A 191 5.99 1.86 30.05
C VAL A 191 5.62 2.95 31.04
N THR A 192 5.16 4.08 30.54
CA THR A 192 4.66 5.18 31.36
C THR A 192 3.22 5.51 30.97
N TRP A 193 2.35 5.76 31.94
CA TRP A 193 0.95 6.10 31.69
C TRP A 193 0.46 7.21 32.62
N PRO A 194 -0.53 8.01 32.22
CA PRO A 194 -1.11 9.02 33.06
C PRO A 194 -1.96 8.39 34.16
N MET A 195 -1.79 8.83 35.40
CA MET A 195 -2.59 8.44 36.57
C MET A 195 -3.10 9.71 37.27
N GLY A 196 -4.20 10.26 36.77
CA GLY A 196 -4.67 11.57 37.27
C GLY A 196 -3.59 12.65 37.09
N ASN A 197 -3.11 13.23 38.19
CA ASN A 197 -2.04 14.24 38.18
C ASN A 197 -0.63 13.64 38.31
N GLN A 198 -0.49 12.32 38.31
CA GLN A 198 0.78 11.61 38.44
C GLN A 198 1.06 10.80 37.19
N VAL A 199 2.29 10.34 37.04
CA VAL A 199 2.71 9.42 35.98
C VAL A 199 3.06 8.08 36.63
N GLY A 200 2.34 7.04 36.26
CA GLY A 200 2.70 5.67 36.56
C GLY A 200 3.80 5.19 35.63
N GLN A 201 4.68 4.32 36.12
CA GLN A 201 5.68 3.66 35.30
C GLN A 201 5.97 2.26 35.79
N ALA A 202 6.28 1.34 34.86
CA ALA A 202 6.76 0.01 35.16
C ALA A 202 7.66 -0.51 34.03
N VAL A 203 8.48 -1.51 34.33
CA VAL A 203 9.27 -2.21 33.32
C VAL A 203 8.51 -3.49 32.96
N PHE A 204 8.17 -3.62 31.69
CA PHE A 204 7.46 -4.76 31.17
C PHE A 204 8.42 -5.75 30.52
N PRO A 205 8.12 -7.06 30.61
CA PRO A 205 8.85 -8.08 29.86
C PRO A 205 8.59 -7.98 28.35
N PRO A 206 9.26 -8.77 27.54
CA PRO A 206 8.95 -8.91 26.13
C PRO A 206 7.49 -9.32 25.90
N MET A 207 6.83 -8.58 24.98
CA MET A 207 5.41 -8.76 24.67
C MET A 207 5.22 -9.17 23.21
N GLN A 208 4.14 -9.89 22.95
CA GLN A 208 3.71 -10.31 21.64
C GLN A 208 2.28 -9.85 21.40
N ALA A 209 1.99 -9.48 20.17
CA ALA A 209 0.66 -9.09 19.72
C ALA A 209 0.28 -9.97 18.52
N ASP A 210 -0.77 -10.75 18.69
CA ASP A 210 -1.32 -11.65 17.68
C ASP A 210 -2.61 -11.04 17.14
N LEU A 211 -2.67 -10.84 15.83
CA LEU A 211 -3.84 -10.36 15.12
C LEU A 211 -4.46 -11.53 14.37
N ASP A 212 -5.72 -11.80 14.62
CA ASP A 212 -6.44 -12.90 14.00
C ASP A 212 -7.85 -12.50 13.59
N THR A 213 -8.33 -13.13 12.53
CA THR A 213 -9.74 -13.09 12.16
C THR A 213 -10.52 -14.06 13.03
N VAL A 214 -11.54 -13.56 13.71
CA VAL A 214 -12.43 -14.34 14.57
C VAL A 214 -13.87 -14.27 14.08
N ASP A 215 -14.72 -15.15 14.60
CA ASP A 215 -16.15 -15.08 14.33
C ASP A 215 -16.70 -13.71 14.78
N GLY A 216 -17.21 -12.95 13.81
CA GLY A 216 -17.79 -11.62 14.08
C GLY A 216 -16.83 -10.44 13.98
N GLY A 217 -15.53 -10.63 13.66
CA GLY A 217 -14.60 -9.52 13.55
C GLY A 217 -13.14 -9.87 13.41
N VAL A 218 -12.30 -8.94 13.84
CA VAL A 218 -10.85 -9.09 13.95
C VAL A 218 -10.44 -8.83 15.39
N SER A 219 -9.57 -9.65 15.93
CA SER A 219 -9.07 -9.55 17.30
C SER A 219 -7.56 -9.41 17.34
N LEU A 220 -7.07 -8.44 18.10
CA LEU A 220 -5.67 -8.27 18.45
C LEU A 220 -5.50 -8.67 19.91
N VAL A 221 -4.70 -9.68 20.16
CA VAL A 221 -4.39 -10.19 21.51
C VAL A 221 -2.96 -9.83 21.87
N VAL A 222 -2.77 -9.16 23.00
CA VAL A 222 -1.46 -8.80 23.53
C VAL A 222 -1.16 -9.66 24.75
N ALA A 223 -0.04 -10.35 24.73
CA ALA A 223 0.42 -11.23 25.81
C ALA A 223 1.92 -11.07 26.06
N GLU A 224 2.38 -11.47 27.22
CA GLU A 224 3.80 -11.66 27.50
C GLU A 224 4.32 -12.84 26.68
N GLN A 225 5.49 -12.74 26.09
CA GLN A 225 6.09 -13.81 25.30
C GLN A 225 6.28 -15.07 26.16
N GLY A 226 5.72 -16.18 25.67
CA GLY A 226 5.80 -17.47 26.37
C GLY A 226 4.81 -17.65 27.54
N ALA A 227 4.01 -16.65 27.89
CA ALA A 227 2.99 -16.78 28.91
C ALA A 227 1.68 -17.35 28.36
N SER A 228 0.94 -18.04 29.19
CA SER A 228 -0.40 -18.57 28.89
C SER A 228 -1.49 -17.53 29.20
N GLY A 229 -2.02 -16.89 28.16
CA GLY A 229 -3.19 -16.02 28.24
C GLY A 229 -2.88 -14.54 28.06
N PRO A 230 -3.91 -13.77 27.70
CA PRO A 230 -3.79 -12.36 27.32
C PRO A 230 -3.52 -11.45 28.51
N ALA A 231 -2.79 -10.37 28.27
CA ALA A 231 -2.69 -9.20 29.13
C ALA A 231 -3.72 -8.13 28.74
N ALA A 232 -3.97 -8.00 27.44
CA ALA A 232 -5.05 -7.18 26.88
C ALA A 232 -5.51 -7.79 25.55
N ASP A 233 -6.72 -7.47 25.14
CA ASP A 233 -7.18 -7.68 23.78
C ASP A 233 -8.03 -6.51 23.27
N ALA A 234 -8.02 -6.33 21.96
CA ALA A 234 -8.88 -5.39 21.27
C ALA A 234 -9.54 -6.09 20.09
N SER A 235 -10.84 -5.93 19.93
CA SER A 235 -11.58 -6.52 18.81
C SER A 235 -12.33 -5.44 18.05
N ILE A 236 -12.33 -5.55 16.73
CA ILE A 236 -13.15 -4.75 15.82
C ILE A 236 -14.19 -5.70 15.23
N LEU A 237 -15.45 -5.46 15.57
CA LEU A 237 -16.57 -6.29 15.14
C LEU A 237 -17.08 -5.80 13.77
N TRP A 238 -17.71 -6.72 13.03
CA TRP A 238 -18.28 -6.39 11.71
C TRP A 238 -19.45 -5.39 11.78
N ASP A 239 -20.02 -5.17 12.96
CA ASP A 239 -21.03 -4.13 13.24
C ASP A 239 -20.41 -2.72 13.43
N GLY A 240 -19.09 -2.57 13.27
CA GLY A 240 -18.37 -1.32 13.46
C GLY A 240 -18.08 -0.96 14.93
N MET A 241 -18.35 -1.87 15.86
CA MET A 241 -18.00 -1.68 17.26
C MET A 241 -16.57 -2.12 17.54
N MET A 242 -15.88 -1.35 18.36
CA MET A 242 -14.60 -1.72 18.96
C MET A 242 -14.80 -2.11 20.41
N GLU A 243 -14.21 -3.21 20.83
CA GLU A 243 -14.15 -3.65 22.22
C GLU A 243 -12.69 -3.79 22.65
N LEU A 244 -12.34 -3.18 23.78
CA LEU A 244 -11.03 -3.31 24.43
C LEU A 244 -11.23 -3.96 25.79
N ARG A 245 -10.48 -5.00 26.10
CA ARG A 245 -10.42 -5.66 27.40
C ARG A 245 -8.99 -5.63 27.93
N VAL A 246 -8.85 -5.29 29.19
CA VAL A 246 -7.58 -5.38 29.92
C VAL A 246 -7.77 -6.38 31.04
N TYR A 247 -6.83 -7.30 31.15
CA TYR A 247 -6.86 -8.37 32.13
C TYR A 247 -6.02 -8.04 33.36
N LYS A 248 -6.31 -8.69 34.48
CA LYS A 248 -5.54 -8.56 35.73
C LYS A 248 -4.04 -8.78 35.51
N ARG A 249 -3.67 -9.66 34.57
CA ARG A 249 -2.28 -9.90 34.16
C ARG A 249 -1.56 -8.60 33.74
N MET A 250 -2.23 -7.71 33.01
CA MET A 250 -1.64 -6.41 32.65
C MET A 250 -1.34 -5.54 33.86
N VAL A 251 -2.24 -5.60 34.87
CA VAL A 251 -2.07 -4.86 36.12
C VAL A 251 -0.90 -5.45 36.95
N ASP A 252 -0.74 -6.78 36.93
CA ASP A 252 0.38 -7.45 37.55
C ASP A 252 1.70 -7.07 36.91
N LEU A 253 1.77 -7.06 35.55
CA LEU A 253 2.93 -6.60 34.80
C LEU A 253 3.26 -5.14 35.10
N ALA A 254 2.25 -4.31 35.27
CA ALA A 254 2.40 -2.90 35.66
C ALA A 254 2.79 -2.73 37.15
N GLN A 255 2.87 -3.80 37.92
CA GLN A 255 3.18 -3.79 39.36
C GLN A 255 2.22 -2.87 40.17
N GLN A 256 0.97 -2.78 39.72
CA GLN A 256 -0.02 -1.94 40.37
C GLN A 256 -0.83 -2.77 41.42
N PRO A 257 -1.14 -2.16 42.54
CA PRO A 257 -1.95 -2.85 43.58
C PRO A 257 -3.36 -3.12 43.02
N TRP A 258 -3.82 -4.36 43.23
CA TRP A 258 -5.16 -4.81 42.85
C TRP A 258 -5.66 -5.82 43.90
N PRO A 259 -6.97 -5.96 44.08
CA PRO A 259 -7.50 -6.95 45.05
C PRO A 259 -6.97 -8.35 44.77
N ASP A 260 -6.46 -9.02 45.82
CA ASP A 260 -5.84 -10.36 45.75
C ASP A 260 -6.79 -11.48 45.31
N SER A 261 -8.11 -11.23 45.36
CA SER A 261 -9.13 -12.19 44.91
C SER A 261 -9.23 -12.33 43.39
N ALA A 262 -8.65 -11.39 42.60
CA ALA A 262 -8.71 -11.41 41.15
C ALA A 262 -7.65 -12.35 40.57
N ARG A 263 -8.05 -13.18 39.60
CA ARG A 263 -7.15 -14.07 38.85
C ARG A 263 -6.51 -13.34 37.67
N PRO A 264 -5.33 -13.75 37.21
CA PRO A 264 -4.65 -13.10 36.09
C PRO A 264 -5.47 -13.00 34.80
N GLY A 265 -6.43 -13.92 34.58
CA GLY A 265 -7.33 -13.93 33.42
C GLY A 265 -8.64 -13.15 33.62
N ASP A 266 -8.88 -12.54 34.79
CA ASP A 266 -10.08 -11.75 34.99
C ASP A 266 -10.00 -10.40 34.28
N VAL A 267 -11.08 -10.01 33.63
CA VAL A 267 -11.18 -8.69 32.96
C VAL A 267 -11.36 -7.61 34.04
N VAL A 268 -10.40 -6.71 34.12
CA VAL A 268 -10.40 -5.61 35.10
C VAL A 268 -10.87 -4.28 34.51
N PHE A 269 -10.77 -4.17 33.17
CA PHE A 269 -11.24 -3.00 32.45
C PHE A 269 -11.82 -3.42 31.10
N ARG A 270 -12.96 -2.87 30.73
CA ARG A 270 -13.62 -3.09 29.43
C ARG A 270 -14.19 -1.80 28.91
N VAL A 271 -13.89 -1.52 27.65
CA VAL A 271 -14.50 -0.41 26.88
C VAL A 271 -15.12 -0.98 25.63
N ARG A 272 -16.33 -0.53 25.31
CA ARG A 272 -16.98 -0.81 24.04
C ARG A 272 -17.50 0.50 23.46
N GLN A 273 -17.08 0.82 22.23
CA GLN A 273 -17.45 2.06 21.56
C GLN A 273 -17.48 1.87 20.05
N PRO A 274 -18.23 2.71 19.30
CA PRO A 274 -18.12 2.73 17.85
C PRO A 274 -16.70 3.07 17.41
N LEU A 275 -16.17 2.37 16.41
CA LEU A 275 -14.84 2.62 15.84
C LEU A 275 -14.75 4.00 15.20
N LEU A 276 -15.84 4.44 14.54
CA LEU A 276 -15.95 5.75 13.93
C LEU A 276 -17.10 6.52 14.60
N PRO A 277 -16.88 7.79 14.99
CA PRO A 277 -17.97 8.64 15.45
C PRO A 277 -18.94 8.89 14.28
N GLY A 278 -20.15 8.30 14.36
CA GLY A 278 -21.20 8.43 13.36
C GLY A 278 -21.61 7.15 12.63
N GLY A 279 -20.97 6.01 12.94
CA GLY A 279 -21.26 4.72 12.31
C GLY A 279 -20.65 4.58 10.89
N LEU A 280 -20.68 3.37 10.35
CA LEU A 280 -20.35 3.09 8.94
C LEU A 280 -21.53 3.45 8.06
#